data_4367011b309fcc23651880dc9ea69e70
#
_entry.id   4367011b309fcc23651880dc9ea69e70
#
_cell.length_a   1.000
_cell.length_b   1.000
_cell.length_c   1.000
_cell.angle_alpha   90.00
_cell.angle_beta   90.00
_cell.angle_gamma   90.00
#
_symmetry.space_group_name_H-M   'P 1'
#
loop_
_entity.id
_entity.type
_entity.pdbx_description
1 polymer ?
#
loop_
_entity_poly.entity_id
_entity_poly.type
_entity_poly.pdbx_seq_one_letter_code
_entity_poly.pdbx_strand_id
1 'polypeptide(L)'
;MTMRPLHATSVLTLVLALASSLAPVGAAGAAQEKDEPGTVHINAVKDPEMRTYRAIAAGLDTFDAQHALAPDVPQLRFQVEGRDGEALKGERPLARIAADDFSIPLSLDEQASFSVPRSQAAWDAKAELILNRKKYDVRVETWVRTPGLADNQYRIGDIRLDCRVKVAIGKAEMPFWAVGLVNGLLLTTDWCSWFKGETPKGGDRSWSRRANAKLSTATLRDGERSLALRVSGKSFRIPIGDTSWSNDALIEVTYAPAEDAAAPATLPAVTRTAGETPRTAP
;
A
#
# COMPACT_ATOMS: atom_id res chain seq x y z
N MET A 1 -24.66 17.96 62.22
CA MET A 1 -23.72 18.14 63.33
C MET A 1 -22.35 18.44 62.72
N THR A 2 -22.08 19.69 62.77
CA THR A 2 -20.91 20.44 63.33
C THR A 2 -19.63 20.24 62.49
N MET A 3 -19.30 21.28 61.68
CA MET A 3 -18.46 22.44 61.96
C MET A 3 -16.97 22.18 61.68
N ARG A 4 -16.41 22.76 60.61
CA ARG A 4 -15.44 23.91 60.49
C ARG A 4 -14.47 24.15 61.68
N PRO A 5 -13.31 24.90 61.58
CA PRO A 5 -12.74 25.76 60.52
C PRO A 5 -11.19 25.71 60.41
N LEU A 6 -10.62 26.31 59.38
CA LEU A 6 -9.87 27.62 59.28
C LEU A 6 -8.42 27.69 59.85
N HIS A 7 -7.48 28.16 59.09
CA HIS A 7 -6.60 29.35 59.15
C HIS A 7 -5.31 29.04 58.34
N ALA A 8 -4.95 29.76 57.32
CA ALA A 8 -4.42 31.12 57.19
C ALA A 8 -2.99 31.27 57.77
N THR A 9 -2.03 31.63 56.97
CA THR A 9 -1.32 32.93 56.94
C THR A 9 0.04 32.80 56.23
N SER A 10 0.21 33.55 55.23
CA SER A 10 1.26 34.44 54.73
C SER A 10 2.56 34.52 55.55
N VAL A 11 3.71 34.48 54.87
CA VAL A 11 4.82 35.43 55.11
C VAL A 11 5.61 35.66 53.80
N LEU A 12 5.62 36.89 53.41
CA LEU A 12 6.38 37.63 52.44
C LEU A 12 7.78 37.87 52.99
N THR A 13 8.86 37.54 52.26
CA THR A 13 10.16 38.12 52.52
C THR A 13 10.85 38.48 51.22
N LEU A 14 10.94 39.73 51.02
CA LEU A 14 11.69 40.49 50.02
C LEU A 14 13.14 40.62 50.51
N VAL A 15 14.14 40.15 49.76
CA VAL A 15 15.56 40.57 49.94
C VAL A 15 16.12 40.97 48.58
N LEU A 16 16.39 42.24 48.51
CA LEU A 16 17.09 42.97 47.46
C LEU A 16 18.61 42.99 47.82
N ALA A 17 19.47 42.56 46.93
CA ALA A 17 20.91 42.89 47.00
C ALA A 17 21.53 43.01 45.61
N LEU A 18 22.18 44.14 45.42
CA LEU A 18 22.81 44.69 44.22
C LEU A 18 24.09 43.98 43.79
N ALA A 19 24.31 44.03 42.51
CA ALA A 19 25.55 44.35 41.77
C ALA A 19 26.77 43.44 41.88
N SER A 20 27.19 42.95 40.75
CA SER A 20 28.51 43.30 40.18
C SER A 20 28.68 42.67 38.78
N SER A 21 28.92 43.51 37.82
CA SER A 21 29.37 43.25 36.46
C SER A 21 30.76 42.63 36.42
N LEU A 22 30.89 41.50 35.74
CA LEU A 22 32.16 41.08 35.12
C LEU A 22 31.80 40.26 33.86
N ALA A 23 32.10 40.82 32.71
CA ALA A 23 32.13 40.05 31.44
C ALA A 23 33.39 39.18 31.40
N PRO A 24 33.33 38.00 30.85
CA PRO A 24 34.40 37.47 30.02
C PRO A 24 33.87 37.08 28.64
N VAL A 25 34.57 37.57 27.69
CA VAL A 25 35.05 37.05 26.41
C VAL A 25 34.53 35.66 26.02
N GLY A 26 33.85 35.63 24.90
CA GLY A 26 33.89 34.65 23.81
C GLY A 26 34.06 33.19 24.13
N ALA A 27 32.94 32.46 24.02
CA ALA A 27 32.96 31.08 23.48
C ALA A 27 31.91 31.06 22.37
N ALA A 28 32.38 30.89 21.15
CA ALA A 28 31.54 30.53 20.00
C ALA A 28 30.92 29.16 20.32
N GLY A 29 29.76 29.17 20.93
CA GLY A 29 28.90 28.02 21.03
C GLY A 29 28.34 27.75 19.65
N ALA A 30 28.75 26.64 19.04
CA ALA A 30 28.09 26.07 17.92
C ALA A 30 26.59 25.98 18.26
N ALA A 31 25.78 26.75 17.55
CA ALA A 31 24.36 26.56 17.56
C ALA A 31 24.11 25.11 17.11
N GLN A 32 23.72 24.26 18.05
CA GLN A 32 23.06 23.01 17.71
C GLN A 32 21.79 23.43 16.99
N GLU A 33 21.85 23.27 15.69
CA GLU A 33 20.68 23.28 14.82
C GLU A 33 19.77 22.18 15.34
N LYS A 34 18.74 22.61 16.07
CA LYS A 34 17.67 21.74 16.51
C LYS A 34 17.03 21.28 15.23
N ASP A 35 17.24 20.03 14.84
CA ASP A 35 16.47 19.36 13.80
C ASP A 35 15.00 19.49 14.17
N GLU A 36 14.34 20.54 13.69
CA GLU A 36 12.90 20.56 13.64
C GLU A 36 12.50 19.40 12.71
N PRO A 37 11.58 18.52 13.15
CA PRO A 37 11.07 17.49 12.27
C PRO A 37 10.51 18.19 11.03
N GLY A 38 11.19 18.01 9.91
CA GLY A 38 10.88 18.71 8.68
C GLY A 38 9.40 18.56 8.37
N THR A 39 8.69 19.66 8.32
CA THR A 39 7.31 19.72 7.88
C THR A 39 7.30 19.29 6.42
N VAL A 40 6.93 18.05 6.16
CA VAL A 40 6.79 17.53 4.81
C VAL A 40 5.57 18.23 4.20
N HIS A 41 5.81 19.30 3.47
CA HIS A 41 4.78 19.98 2.69
C HIS A 41 4.37 19.07 1.52
N ILE A 42 3.33 18.26 1.72
CA ILE A 42 2.64 17.59 0.62
C ILE A 42 1.69 18.63 0.01
N ASN A 43 2.23 19.72 -0.49
CA ASN A 43 1.44 20.77 -1.08
C ASN A 43 1.51 20.70 -2.59
N ALA A 44 0.36 20.91 -3.22
CA ALA A 44 0.14 21.22 -4.63
C ALA A 44 -0.10 20.05 -5.59
N VAL A 45 -0.38 18.85 -5.15
CA VAL A 45 -0.95 17.87 -6.07
C VAL A 45 -2.46 18.11 -6.18
N LYS A 46 -2.92 18.51 -7.36
CA LYS A 46 -4.35 18.60 -7.65
C LYS A 46 -4.94 17.19 -7.68
N ASP A 47 -6.05 16.96 -6.94
CA ASP A 47 -6.72 15.67 -6.80
C ASP A 47 -5.77 14.53 -6.34
N PRO A 48 -5.21 14.60 -5.11
CA PRO A 48 -4.32 13.58 -4.59
C PRO A 48 -5.05 12.25 -4.37
N GLU A 49 -4.30 11.14 -4.37
CA GLU A 49 -4.84 9.86 -3.90
C GLU A 49 -5.09 9.96 -2.39
N MET A 50 -6.34 9.70 -1.99
CA MET A 50 -6.79 9.83 -0.61
C MET A 50 -7.70 8.67 -0.22
N ARG A 51 -7.64 8.27 1.07
CA ARG A 51 -8.55 7.31 1.69
C ARG A 51 -8.89 7.74 3.10
N THR A 52 -10.13 7.55 3.51
CA THR A 52 -10.51 7.87 4.89
C THR A 52 -9.77 6.95 5.87
N TYR A 53 -9.28 7.53 6.96
CA TYR A 53 -8.62 6.74 8.02
C TYR A 53 -9.55 5.67 8.61
N ARG A 54 -10.86 5.95 8.68
CA ARG A 54 -11.86 4.99 9.15
C ARG A 54 -11.94 3.73 8.28
N ALA A 55 -11.81 3.88 6.98
CA ALA A 55 -11.78 2.72 6.09
C ALA A 55 -10.51 1.88 6.29
N ILE A 56 -9.36 2.55 6.45
CA ILE A 56 -8.09 1.88 6.78
C ILE A 56 -8.19 1.17 8.13
N ALA A 57 -8.76 1.80 9.15
CA ALA A 57 -8.97 1.20 10.47
C ALA A 57 -9.84 -0.06 10.40
N ALA A 58 -10.91 -0.06 9.58
CA ALA A 58 -11.72 -1.26 9.34
C ALA A 58 -10.89 -2.40 8.70
N GLY A 59 -9.94 -2.05 7.84
CA GLY A 59 -8.97 -3.00 7.30
C GLY A 59 -8.03 -3.58 8.36
N LEU A 60 -7.49 -2.73 9.23
CA LEU A 60 -6.63 -3.13 10.35
C LEU A 60 -7.39 -4.05 11.33
N ASP A 61 -8.64 -3.70 11.68
CA ASP A 61 -9.47 -4.52 12.56
C ASP A 61 -9.77 -5.89 11.95
N THR A 62 -10.04 -5.93 10.64
CA THR A 62 -10.27 -7.18 9.92
C THR A 62 -9.00 -8.02 9.83
N PHE A 63 -7.83 -7.40 9.63
CA PHE A 63 -6.55 -8.10 9.63
C PHE A 63 -6.33 -8.80 10.99
N ASP A 64 -6.51 -8.10 12.11
CA ASP A 64 -6.34 -8.68 13.44
C ASP A 64 -7.36 -9.79 13.72
N ALA A 65 -8.63 -9.56 13.38
CA ALA A 65 -9.70 -10.54 13.61
C ALA A 65 -9.56 -11.82 12.75
N GLN A 66 -8.92 -11.73 11.60
CA GLN A 66 -8.77 -12.83 10.64
C GLN A 66 -7.31 -13.30 10.49
N HIS A 67 -6.43 -12.90 11.40
CA HIS A 67 -4.99 -13.17 11.33
C HIS A 67 -4.65 -14.67 11.22
N ALA A 68 -5.51 -15.55 11.75
CA ALA A 68 -5.36 -17.00 11.63
C ALA A 68 -5.30 -17.51 10.17
N LEU A 69 -5.74 -16.74 9.17
CA LEU A 69 -5.58 -17.08 7.75
C LEU A 69 -4.12 -16.99 7.28
N ALA A 70 -3.34 -16.07 7.90
CA ALA A 70 -1.94 -15.81 7.57
C ALA A 70 -1.14 -15.47 8.83
N PRO A 71 -0.93 -16.45 9.74
CA PRO A 71 -0.39 -16.22 11.08
C PRO A 71 1.06 -15.70 11.08
N ASP A 72 1.81 -15.99 10.02
CA ASP A 72 3.21 -15.56 9.89
C ASP A 72 3.36 -14.15 9.31
N VAL A 73 2.28 -13.49 8.91
CA VAL A 73 2.29 -12.10 8.46
C VAL A 73 2.24 -11.18 9.67
N PRO A 74 3.32 -10.45 10.01
CA PRO A 74 3.41 -9.77 11.31
C PRO A 74 2.50 -8.56 11.44
N GLN A 75 2.14 -7.90 10.32
CA GLN A 75 1.31 -6.71 10.30
C GLN A 75 0.72 -6.45 8.91
N LEU A 76 -0.41 -5.75 8.89
CA LEU A 76 -0.95 -5.24 7.63
C LEU A 76 -0.07 -4.12 7.09
N ARG A 77 0.33 -4.26 5.84
CA ARG A 77 1.04 -3.22 5.10
C ARG A 77 0.22 -2.74 3.92
N PHE A 78 0.54 -1.57 3.47
CA PHE A 78 0.00 -0.95 2.27
C PHE A 78 1.14 -0.67 1.31
N GLN A 79 0.87 -0.74 0.02
CA GLN A 79 1.86 -0.46 -1.02
C GLN A 79 1.28 0.54 -2.02
N VAL A 80 2.11 1.50 -2.44
CA VAL A 80 1.76 2.41 -3.53
C VAL A 80 2.20 1.78 -4.84
N GLU A 81 1.25 1.60 -5.74
CA GLU A 81 1.49 1.05 -7.09
C GLU A 81 1.05 2.06 -8.15
N GLY A 82 1.67 2.00 -9.33
CA GLY A 82 1.12 2.65 -10.51
C GLY A 82 -0.25 2.09 -10.86
N ARG A 83 -1.14 2.90 -11.41
CA ARG A 83 -2.55 2.50 -11.60
C ARG A 83 -2.72 1.23 -12.41
N ASP A 84 -1.90 1.03 -13.43
CA ASP A 84 -1.93 -0.16 -14.29
C ASP A 84 -1.00 -1.28 -13.81
N GLY A 85 -0.51 -1.18 -12.55
CA GLY A 85 0.52 -2.07 -12.00
C GLY A 85 1.88 -1.87 -12.68
N GLU A 86 2.08 -0.69 -13.28
CA GLU A 86 3.37 -0.24 -13.76
C GLU A 86 4.25 0.17 -12.57
N ALA A 87 5.55 0.16 -12.78
CA ALA A 87 6.48 0.71 -11.80
C ALA A 87 6.18 2.20 -11.56
N LEU A 88 6.31 2.63 -10.32
CA LEU A 88 6.16 4.03 -9.96
C LEU A 88 7.17 4.89 -10.75
N LYS A 89 6.67 5.93 -11.40
CA LYS A 89 7.49 6.87 -12.17
C LYS A 89 7.75 8.14 -11.37
N GLY A 90 8.93 8.73 -11.56
CA GLY A 90 9.32 9.99 -10.94
C GLY A 90 9.78 9.86 -9.49
N GLU A 91 9.62 10.92 -8.71
CA GLU A 91 10.05 10.96 -7.30
C GLU A 91 9.33 9.93 -6.45
N ARG A 92 9.96 9.55 -5.33
CA ARG A 92 9.38 8.64 -4.36
C ARG A 92 8.08 9.20 -3.81
N PRO A 93 6.99 8.41 -3.71
CA PRO A 93 5.77 8.88 -3.10
C PRO A 93 5.97 9.18 -1.61
N LEU A 94 5.27 10.19 -1.13
CA LEU A 94 5.15 10.51 0.29
C LEU A 94 3.71 10.25 0.71
N ALA A 95 3.53 9.73 1.92
CA ALA A 95 2.23 9.46 2.50
C ALA A 95 2.16 10.02 3.91
N ARG A 96 0.97 10.45 4.31
CA ARG A 96 0.67 10.91 5.67
C ARG A 96 -0.77 10.62 6.03
N ILE A 97 -1.05 10.48 7.32
CA ILE A 97 -2.41 10.61 7.86
C ILE A 97 -2.58 12.05 8.28
N ALA A 98 -3.59 12.75 7.78
CA ALA A 98 -3.79 14.16 8.07
C ALA A 98 -5.25 14.51 8.33
N ALA A 99 -5.45 15.49 9.18
CA ALA A 99 -6.68 16.23 9.43
C ALA A 99 -6.32 17.72 9.52
N ASP A 100 -7.30 18.57 9.81
CA ASP A 100 -7.10 20.03 9.86
C ASP A 100 -6.01 20.43 10.86
N ASP A 101 -5.95 19.76 12.01
CA ASP A 101 -5.12 20.16 13.15
C ASP A 101 -3.84 19.33 13.33
N PHE A 102 -3.64 18.24 12.55
CA PHE A 102 -2.45 17.41 12.69
C PHE A 102 -2.08 16.64 11.44
N SER A 103 -0.83 16.15 11.43
CA SER A 103 -0.32 15.29 10.38
C SER A 103 0.65 14.26 10.95
N ILE A 104 0.45 12.98 10.59
CA ILE A 104 1.33 11.87 10.94
C ILE A 104 2.02 11.42 9.66
N PRO A 105 3.31 11.71 9.45
CA PRO A 105 4.05 11.23 8.30
C PRO A 105 4.20 9.71 8.36
N LEU A 106 4.13 9.04 7.21
CA LEU A 106 4.31 7.61 7.08
C LEU A 106 5.62 7.33 6.35
N SER A 107 6.46 6.48 6.95
CA SER A 107 7.72 6.06 6.32
C SER A 107 7.45 4.96 5.31
N LEU A 108 7.83 5.20 4.05
CA LEU A 108 7.76 4.21 2.99
C LEU A 108 9.13 3.52 2.84
N ASP A 109 9.12 2.21 2.61
CA ASP A 109 10.33 1.46 2.26
C ASP A 109 10.67 1.59 0.76
N GLU A 110 11.72 0.91 0.31
CA GLU A 110 12.19 0.94 -1.09
C GLU A 110 11.12 0.46 -2.09
N GLN A 111 10.23 -0.41 -1.65
CA GLN A 111 9.12 -0.93 -2.44
C GLN A 111 7.88 -0.02 -2.38
N ALA A 112 8.01 1.20 -1.83
CA ALA A 112 6.91 2.13 -1.57
C ALA A 112 5.81 1.51 -0.69
N SER A 113 6.19 0.64 0.24
CA SER A 113 5.30 -0.03 1.18
C SER A 113 5.42 0.62 2.56
N PHE A 114 4.29 0.70 3.29
CA PHE A 114 4.21 1.34 4.59
C PHE A 114 3.17 0.66 5.48
N SER A 115 3.24 0.87 6.78
CA SER A 115 2.19 0.52 7.75
C SER A 115 1.50 1.78 8.25
N VAL A 116 0.24 1.64 8.63
CA VAL A 116 -0.56 2.74 9.19
C VAL A 116 -0.74 2.50 10.68
N PRO A 117 -0.33 3.44 11.55
CA PRO A 117 -0.50 3.30 12.99
C PRO A 117 -1.97 3.43 13.39
N ARG A 118 -2.37 2.73 14.47
CA ARG A 118 -3.66 2.96 15.10
C ARG A 118 -3.61 4.28 15.86
N SER A 119 -4.60 5.14 15.61
CA SER A 119 -4.69 6.47 16.23
C SER A 119 -6.14 6.84 16.48
N GLN A 120 -6.50 6.96 17.75
CA GLN A 120 -7.82 7.43 18.14
C GLN A 120 -8.03 8.88 17.68
N ALA A 121 -6.99 9.72 17.78
CA ALA A 121 -7.05 11.10 17.31
C ALA A 121 -7.36 11.18 15.80
N ALA A 122 -6.74 10.31 14.97
CA ALA A 122 -7.03 10.26 13.54
C ALA A 122 -8.47 9.80 13.26
N TRP A 123 -8.99 8.86 14.05
CA TRP A 123 -10.38 8.41 13.94
C TRP A 123 -11.37 9.53 14.27
N ASP A 124 -11.17 10.22 15.40
CA ASP A 124 -12.06 11.27 15.90
C ASP A 124 -12.06 12.50 14.98
N ALA A 125 -10.86 12.87 14.49
CA ALA A 125 -10.68 13.98 13.55
C ALA A 125 -11.13 13.65 12.11
N LYS A 126 -11.61 12.43 11.84
CA LYS A 126 -11.97 11.96 10.48
C LYS A 126 -10.82 12.15 9.48
N ALA A 127 -9.59 11.90 9.96
CA ALA A 127 -8.39 12.06 9.15
C ALA A 127 -8.40 11.23 7.88
N GLU A 128 -7.54 11.58 6.95
CA GLU A 128 -7.36 10.90 5.67
C GLU A 128 -5.91 10.46 5.49
N LEU A 129 -5.71 9.32 4.89
CA LEU A 129 -4.45 8.96 4.26
C LEU A 129 -4.34 9.76 2.97
N ILE A 130 -3.29 10.56 2.84
CA ILE A 130 -3.04 11.43 1.70
C ILE A 130 -1.68 11.09 1.10
N LEU A 131 -1.63 10.93 -0.22
CA LEU A 131 -0.39 10.77 -0.98
C LEU A 131 -0.05 12.06 -1.74
N ASN A 132 1.24 12.32 -1.96
CA ASN A 132 1.70 13.37 -2.87
C ASN A 132 1.63 12.95 -4.35
N ARG A 133 0.64 12.14 -4.71
CA ARG A 133 0.42 11.61 -6.08
C ARG A 133 -1.05 11.78 -6.47
N LYS A 134 -1.29 12.00 -7.74
CA LYS A 134 -2.66 12.12 -8.26
C LYS A 134 -3.40 10.79 -8.16
N LYS A 135 -4.68 10.85 -7.83
CA LYS A 135 -5.58 9.72 -7.70
C LYS A 135 -5.61 8.78 -8.90
N TYR A 136 -5.36 9.30 -10.11
CA TYR A 136 -5.42 8.50 -11.34
C TYR A 136 -4.05 7.96 -11.77
N ASP A 137 -2.96 8.40 -11.15
CA ASP A 137 -1.60 7.95 -11.49
C ASP A 137 -1.18 6.75 -10.63
N VAL A 138 -1.71 6.68 -9.40
CA VAL A 138 -1.36 5.65 -8.42
C VAL A 138 -2.60 5.08 -7.75
N ARG A 139 -2.39 4.01 -7.00
CA ARG A 139 -3.36 3.44 -6.07
C ARG A 139 -2.64 2.92 -4.83
N VAL A 140 -3.34 2.88 -3.72
CA VAL A 140 -2.88 2.25 -2.48
C VAL A 140 -3.52 0.86 -2.41
N GLU A 141 -2.70 -0.16 -2.42
CA GLU A 141 -3.12 -1.57 -2.31
C GLU A 141 -2.72 -2.12 -0.94
N THR A 142 -3.49 -3.05 -0.43
CA THR A 142 -3.09 -3.83 0.75
C THR A 142 -2.02 -4.83 0.37
N TRP A 143 -1.06 -5.04 1.26
CA TRP A 143 0.05 -5.95 1.07
C TRP A 143 0.08 -6.97 2.22
N VAL A 144 -0.48 -8.15 1.95
CA VAL A 144 -0.47 -9.30 2.85
C VAL A 144 0.39 -10.38 2.20
N ARG A 145 1.52 -10.68 2.82
CA ARG A 145 2.46 -11.67 2.31
C ARG A 145 3.25 -12.30 3.45
N THR A 146 3.24 -13.61 3.52
CA THR A 146 4.08 -14.39 4.44
C THR A 146 5.56 -14.16 4.11
N PRO A 147 6.39 -13.78 5.10
CA PRO A 147 7.83 -13.61 4.91
C PRO A 147 8.51 -14.89 4.44
N GLY A 148 9.58 -14.75 3.66
CA GLY A 148 10.40 -15.88 3.21
C GLY A 148 9.86 -16.66 2.01
N LEU A 149 8.67 -16.34 1.50
CA LEU A 149 8.20 -16.88 0.23
C LEU A 149 9.03 -16.35 -0.94
N ALA A 150 9.37 -17.22 -1.88
CA ALA A 150 10.03 -16.82 -3.13
C ALA A 150 9.13 -15.87 -3.94
N ASP A 151 9.72 -14.99 -4.77
CA ASP A 151 8.98 -13.95 -5.50
C ASP A 151 7.91 -14.51 -6.46
N ASN A 152 8.07 -15.74 -6.88
CA ASN A 152 7.12 -16.45 -7.74
C ASN A 152 6.14 -17.34 -6.95
N GLN A 153 6.11 -17.24 -5.61
CA GLN A 153 5.23 -18.01 -4.76
C GLN A 153 4.24 -17.12 -4.02
N TYR A 154 3.01 -17.60 -3.86
CA TYR A 154 1.94 -16.96 -3.10
C TYR A 154 1.26 -18.02 -2.24
N ARG A 155 0.95 -17.67 -0.99
CA ARG A 155 0.19 -18.53 -0.08
C ARG A 155 -1.30 -18.17 -0.17
N ILE A 156 -2.19 -19.17 -0.25
CA ILE A 156 -3.62 -18.91 -0.42
C ILE A 156 -4.22 -18.19 0.80
N GLY A 157 -3.73 -18.50 2.01
CA GLY A 157 -4.12 -17.82 3.24
C GLY A 157 -3.86 -16.31 3.21
N ASP A 158 -2.70 -15.90 2.68
CA ASP A 158 -2.35 -14.49 2.51
C ASP A 158 -3.37 -13.79 1.60
N ILE A 159 -3.74 -14.45 0.49
CA ILE A 159 -4.68 -13.88 -0.48
C ILE A 159 -6.11 -13.84 0.08
N ARG A 160 -6.50 -14.82 0.90
CA ARG A 160 -7.77 -14.82 1.61
C ARG A 160 -7.86 -13.67 2.60
N LEU A 161 -6.80 -13.47 3.40
CA LEU A 161 -6.73 -12.35 4.35
C LEU A 161 -6.74 -11.01 3.62
N ASP A 162 -5.94 -10.87 2.55
CA ASP A 162 -5.92 -9.68 1.69
C ASP A 162 -7.31 -9.34 1.13
N CYS A 163 -8.04 -10.36 0.62
CA CYS A 163 -9.42 -10.16 0.17
C CYS A 163 -10.33 -9.62 1.27
N ARG A 164 -10.30 -10.22 2.47
CA ARG A 164 -11.15 -9.79 3.60
C ARG A 164 -10.84 -8.37 4.03
N VAL A 165 -9.57 -8.01 4.11
CA VAL A 165 -9.11 -6.65 4.40
C VAL A 165 -9.62 -5.66 3.34
N LYS A 166 -9.43 -5.97 2.05
CA LYS A 166 -9.92 -5.13 0.94
C LYS A 166 -11.43 -4.95 0.96
N VAL A 167 -12.16 -6.02 1.24
CA VAL A 167 -13.63 -5.96 1.36
C VAL A 167 -14.05 -5.10 2.55
N ALA A 168 -13.36 -5.19 3.69
CA ALA A 168 -13.66 -4.37 4.86
C ALA A 168 -13.43 -2.87 4.58
N ILE A 169 -12.29 -2.53 3.96
CA ILE A 169 -11.98 -1.17 3.53
C ILE A 169 -13.07 -0.68 2.57
N GLY A 170 -13.37 -1.45 1.52
CA GLY A 170 -14.38 -1.09 0.53
C GLY A 170 -15.77 -0.89 1.13
N LYS A 171 -16.21 -1.75 2.04
CA LYS A 171 -17.48 -1.59 2.76
C LYS A 171 -17.54 -0.32 3.59
N ALA A 172 -16.43 0.06 4.22
CA ALA A 172 -16.35 1.29 5.01
C ALA A 172 -16.36 2.57 4.16
N GLU A 173 -15.97 2.48 2.90
CA GLU A 173 -16.03 3.59 1.91
C GLU A 173 -17.41 3.67 1.22
N MET A 174 -18.20 2.61 1.25
CA MET A 174 -19.50 2.55 0.60
C MET A 174 -20.64 3.00 1.53
N PRO A 175 -21.70 3.61 1.02
CA PRO A 175 -22.91 3.86 1.80
C PRO A 175 -23.57 2.52 2.18
N PHE A 176 -24.17 2.46 3.38
CA PHE A 176 -24.73 1.23 3.96
C PHE A 176 -25.74 0.52 3.06
N TRP A 177 -26.57 1.26 2.32
CA TRP A 177 -27.55 0.69 1.39
C TRP A 177 -26.88 -0.04 0.23
N ALA A 178 -25.74 0.45 -0.27
CA ALA A 178 -25.00 -0.20 -1.34
C ALA A 178 -24.36 -1.51 -0.84
N VAL A 179 -23.84 -1.53 0.40
CA VAL A 179 -23.37 -2.77 1.05
C VAL A 179 -24.51 -3.78 1.16
N GLY A 180 -25.73 -3.33 1.57
CA GLY A 180 -26.91 -4.18 1.65
C GLY A 180 -27.31 -4.75 0.29
N LEU A 181 -27.26 -3.95 -0.77
CA LEU A 181 -27.55 -4.41 -2.13
C LEU A 181 -26.55 -5.49 -2.58
N VAL A 182 -25.26 -5.28 -2.38
CA VAL A 182 -24.23 -6.27 -2.75
C VAL A 182 -24.41 -7.57 -1.94
N ASN A 183 -24.69 -7.48 -0.64
CA ASN A 183 -24.97 -8.66 0.19
C ASN A 183 -26.17 -9.46 -0.35
N GLY A 184 -27.22 -8.77 -0.80
CA GLY A 184 -28.38 -9.40 -1.40
C GLY A 184 -28.08 -10.07 -2.74
N LEU A 185 -27.27 -9.45 -3.61
CA LEU A 185 -26.85 -10.02 -4.88
C LEU A 185 -25.94 -11.23 -4.72
N LEU A 186 -25.01 -11.19 -3.76
CA LEU A 186 -24.08 -12.28 -3.51
C LEU A 186 -24.67 -13.37 -2.61
N LEU A 187 -25.83 -13.13 -1.97
CA LEU A 187 -26.45 -13.98 -0.96
C LEU A 187 -25.50 -14.31 0.23
N THR A 188 -24.59 -13.40 0.52
CA THR A 188 -23.63 -13.54 1.61
C THR A 188 -23.11 -12.16 2.05
N THR A 189 -22.75 -12.06 3.32
CA THR A 189 -22.01 -10.92 3.87
C THR A 189 -20.50 -11.10 3.75
N ASP A 190 -20.03 -12.33 3.55
CA ASP A 190 -18.62 -12.65 3.24
C ASP A 190 -18.41 -12.68 1.71
N TRP A 191 -18.09 -11.52 1.16
CA TRP A 191 -17.89 -11.39 -0.28
C TRP A 191 -16.73 -12.24 -0.82
N CYS A 192 -15.73 -12.53 0.02
CA CYS A 192 -14.59 -13.37 -0.38
C CYS A 192 -14.99 -14.83 -0.56
N SER A 193 -15.99 -15.33 0.16
CA SER A 193 -16.52 -16.67 0.00
C SER A 193 -17.23 -16.92 -1.33
N TRP A 194 -17.58 -15.84 -2.04
CA TRP A 194 -18.22 -15.93 -3.36
C TRP A 194 -17.26 -16.41 -4.46
N PHE A 195 -15.95 -16.24 -4.28
CA PHE A 195 -14.92 -16.56 -5.28
C PHE A 195 -14.52 -18.03 -5.24
N LYS A 196 -15.43 -18.94 -5.63
CA LYS A 196 -15.25 -20.40 -5.54
C LYS A 196 -14.60 -21.04 -6.79
N GLY A 197 -14.21 -20.23 -7.77
CA GLY A 197 -13.64 -20.72 -9.01
C GLY A 197 -14.66 -20.94 -10.13
N GLU A 198 -14.34 -21.84 -11.05
CA GLU A 198 -15.24 -22.18 -12.17
C GLU A 198 -16.51 -22.85 -11.67
N THR A 199 -17.64 -22.47 -12.24
CA THR A 199 -18.93 -23.04 -11.90
C THR A 199 -19.37 -24.05 -12.96
N PRO A 200 -20.16 -25.09 -12.59
CA PRO A 200 -20.65 -26.09 -13.55
C PRO A 200 -21.45 -25.51 -14.73
N LYS A 201 -21.97 -24.30 -14.59
CA LYS A 201 -22.70 -23.58 -15.62
C LYS A 201 -21.83 -22.70 -16.53
N GLY A 202 -20.48 -22.86 -16.47
CA GLY A 202 -19.54 -22.13 -17.30
C GLY A 202 -19.17 -20.72 -16.83
N GLY A 203 -19.61 -20.31 -15.63
CA GLY A 203 -19.18 -19.04 -15.03
C GLY A 203 -17.88 -19.18 -14.28
N ASP A 204 -17.05 -18.13 -14.26
CA ASP A 204 -15.81 -18.07 -13.48
C ASP A 204 -15.96 -17.05 -12.35
N ARG A 205 -15.98 -17.54 -11.10
CA ARG A 205 -16.03 -16.77 -9.87
C ARG A 205 -14.70 -16.83 -9.15
N SER A 206 -13.63 -16.53 -9.84
CA SER A 206 -12.28 -16.52 -9.26
C SER A 206 -11.86 -15.11 -8.86
N TRP A 207 -11.07 -15.02 -7.79
CA TRP A 207 -10.39 -13.79 -7.42
C TRP A 207 -9.21 -13.55 -8.37
N SER A 208 -9.02 -12.33 -8.83
CA SER A 208 -7.89 -11.99 -9.68
C SER A 208 -6.74 -11.43 -8.84
N ARG A 209 -5.56 -12.00 -8.97
CA ARG A 209 -4.32 -11.49 -8.40
C ARG A 209 -3.35 -11.12 -9.51
N ARG A 210 -2.65 -9.99 -9.34
CA ARG A 210 -1.61 -9.56 -10.26
C ARG A 210 -0.24 -9.99 -9.74
N ALA A 211 0.62 -10.42 -10.66
CA ALA A 211 2.04 -10.68 -10.44
C ALA A 211 2.89 -9.52 -11.01
N ASN A 212 4.18 -9.53 -10.68
CA ASN A 212 5.10 -8.44 -11.04
C ASN A 212 5.41 -8.38 -12.54
N ALA A 213 5.31 -9.51 -13.26
CA ALA A 213 5.57 -9.60 -14.69
C ALA A 213 4.53 -10.47 -15.41
N LYS A 214 4.60 -10.50 -16.75
CA LYS A 214 3.76 -11.37 -17.60
C LYS A 214 3.98 -12.84 -17.24
N LEU A 215 2.89 -13.58 -17.10
CA LEU A 215 2.89 -14.97 -16.69
C LEU A 215 2.77 -15.91 -17.89
N SER A 216 3.47 -17.03 -17.81
CA SER A 216 3.22 -18.19 -18.69
C SER A 216 2.29 -19.20 -18.01
N THR A 217 2.51 -19.49 -16.72
CA THR A 217 1.68 -20.45 -15.97
C THR A 217 1.47 -19.99 -14.53
N ALA A 218 0.44 -20.53 -13.88
CA ALA A 218 0.22 -20.46 -12.45
C ALA A 218 -0.40 -21.79 -11.99
N THR A 219 0.11 -22.37 -10.91
CA THR A 219 -0.36 -23.66 -10.38
C THR A 219 -0.55 -23.55 -8.88
N LEU A 220 -1.75 -23.87 -8.42
CA LEU A 220 -2.08 -24.02 -7.00
C LEU A 220 -1.77 -25.46 -6.57
N ARG A 221 -1.04 -25.62 -5.44
CA ARG A 221 -0.64 -26.90 -4.87
C ARG A 221 -1.00 -26.99 -3.38
N ASP A 222 -1.48 -28.16 -2.98
CA ASP A 222 -1.82 -28.49 -1.60
C ASP A 222 -1.46 -29.98 -1.36
N GLY A 223 -0.27 -30.26 -0.86
CA GLY A 223 0.32 -31.58 -0.86
C GLY A 223 0.46 -32.14 -2.29
N GLU A 224 -0.11 -33.29 -2.54
CA GLU A 224 -0.10 -33.92 -3.88
C GLU A 224 -1.17 -33.37 -4.84
N ARG A 225 -2.14 -32.64 -4.29
CA ARG A 225 -3.21 -32.01 -5.08
C ARG A 225 -2.70 -30.80 -5.82
N SER A 226 -3.02 -30.69 -7.10
CA SER A 226 -2.67 -29.50 -7.90
C SER A 226 -3.82 -29.06 -8.80
N LEU A 227 -3.85 -27.76 -9.10
CA LEU A 227 -4.81 -27.14 -10.00
C LEU A 227 -4.08 -26.09 -10.85
N ALA A 228 -4.14 -26.25 -12.18
CA ALA A 228 -3.69 -25.21 -13.09
C ALA A 228 -4.65 -24.02 -13.04
N LEU A 229 -4.12 -22.83 -12.77
CA LEU A 229 -4.90 -21.60 -12.68
C LEU A 229 -4.91 -20.88 -14.03
N ARG A 230 -6.01 -20.24 -14.35
CA ARG A 230 -6.10 -19.40 -15.55
C ARG A 230 -5.24 -18.17 -15.41
N VAL A 231 -4.36 -17.93 -16.38
CA VAL A 231 -3.50 -16.73 -16.46
C VAL A 231 -3.96 -15.80 -17.59
N SER A 232 -3.79 -14.50 -17.41
CA SER A 232 -4.07 -13.47 -18.42
C SER A 232 -3.11 -12.28 -18.21
N GLY A 233 -2.14 -12.13 -19.10
CA GLY A 233 -1.09 -11.13 -18.98
C GLY A 233 -0.31 -11.27 -17.67
N LYS A 234 -0.35 -10.27 -16.80
CA LYS A 234 0.28 -10.30 -15.47
C LYS A 234 -0.63 -10.89 -14.38
N SER A 235 -1.85 -11.34 -14.70
CA SER A 235 -2.82 -11.75 -13.68
C SER A 235 -3.12 -13.25 -13.75
N PHE A 236 -3.45 -13.82 -12.60
CA PHE A 236 -3.95 -15.18 -12.49
C PHE A 236 -5.22 -15.22 -11.61
N ARG A 237 -6.04 -16.26 -11.81
CA ARG A 237 -7.34 -16.40 -11.18
C ARG A 237 -7.33 -17.51 -10.13
N ILE A 238 -7.88 -17.23 -8.93
CA ILE A 238 -7.75 -18.09 -7.76
C ILE A 238 -9.13 -18.35 -7.15
N PRO A 239 -9.48 -19.61 -6.81
CA PRO A 239 -10.71 -19.97 -6.11
C PRO A 239 -10.56 -19.76 -4.59
N ILE A 240 -10.36 -18.51 -4.11
CA ILE A 240 -10.09 -18.23 -2.69
C ILE A 240 -11.24 -18.61 -1.74
N GLY A 241 -12.48 -18.65 -2.26
CA GLY A 241 -13.67 -19.04 -1.49
C GLY A 241 -13.90 -20.55 -1.46
N ASP A 242 -13.08 -21.35 -2.16
CA ASP A 242 -13.09 -22.82 -2.06
C ASP A 242 -12.27 -23.27 -0.85
N THR A 243 -12.98 -23.62 0.24
CA THR A 243 -12.37 -24.03 1.51
C THR A 243 -11.77 -25.44 1.49
N SER A 244 -11.91 -26.19 0.40
CA SER A 244 -11.24 -27.49 0.24
C SER A 244 -9.72 -27.37 0.06
N TRP A 245 -9.21 -26.17 -0.30
CA TRP A 245 -7.80 -25.83 -0.29
C TRP A 245 -7.40 -25.31 1.08
N SER A 246 -6.29 -25.81 1.64
CA SER A 246 -5.78 -25.31 2.93
C SER A 246 -5.30 -23.86 2.82
N ASN A 247 -5.17 -23.15 3.97
CA ASN A 247 -4.57 -21.83 3.97
C ASN A 247 -3.07 -21.87 3.64
N ASP A 248 -2.42 -23.02 3.80
CA ASP A 248 -1.01 -23.22 3.53
C ASP A 248 -0.72 -23.60 2.08
N ALA A 249 -1.77 -23.88 1.29
CA ALA A 249 -1.60 -24.16 -0.13
C ALA A 249 -0.85 -23.04 -0.85
N LEU A 250 0.10 -23.43 -1.70
CA LEU A 250 0.98 -22.51 -2.41
C LEU A 250 0.57 -22.39 -3.88
N ILE A 251 0.67 -21.18 -4.39
CA ILE A 251 0.55 -20.89 -5.81
C ILE A 251 1.94 -20.57 -6.32
N GLU A 252 2.40 -21.36 -7.28
CA GLU A 252 3.64 -21.16 -7.99
C GLU A 252 3.35 -20.59 -9.38
N VAL A 253 3.98 -19.46 -9.70
CA VAL A 253 3.85 -18.82 -11.00
C VAL A 253 5.15 -18.95 -11.79
N THR A 254 5.04 -19.13 -13.11
CA THR A 254 6.17 -19.04 -14.03
C THR A 254 6.00 -17.79 -14.86
N TYR A 255 7.01 -16.96 -14.89
CA TYR A 255 7.01 -15.76 -15.73
C TYR A 255 7.28 -16.11 -17.18
N ALA A 256 6.63 -15.40 -18.09
CA ALA A 256 6.95 -15.50 -19.51
C ALA A 256 8.38 -14.97 -19.73
N PRO A 257 9.13 -15.53 -20.69
CA PRO A 257 10.40 -14.95 -21.09
C PRO A 257 10.22 -13.46 -21.38
N ALA A 258 11.19 -12.64 -20.99
CA ALA A 258 11.22 -11.25 -21.43
C ALA A 258 11.23 -11.31 -22.98
N GLU A 259 10.22 -10.74 -23.63
CA GLU A 259 10.29 -10.52 -25.07
C GLU A 259 11.54 -9.68 -25.29
N ASP A 260 12.53 -10.22 -25.98
CA ASP A 260 13.75 -9.52 -26.30
C ASP A 260 13.38 -8.12 -26.79
N ALA A 261 13.87 -7.12 -26.08
CA ALA A 261 13.77 -5.73 -26.54
C ALA A 261 14.23 -5.76 -27.98
N ALA A 262 13.33 -5.46 -28.92
CA ALA A 262 13.48 -5.64 -30.35
C ALA A 262 14.93 -5.42 -30.76
N ALA A 263 15.54 -6.46 -31.32
CA ALA A 263 16.89 -6.36 -31.89
C ALA A 263 16.91 -5.08 -32.74
N PRO A 264 17.92 -4.22 -32.60
CA PRO A 264 17.95 -2.98 -33.39
C PRO A 264 17.78 -3.36 -34.85
N ALA A 265 16.74 -2.83 -35.48
CA ALA A 265 16.44 -3.09 -36.88
C ALA A 265 17.72 -2.84 -37.65
N THR A 266 18.33 -3.91 -38.19
CA THR A 266 19.47 -3.84 -39.06
C THR A 266 19.00 -3.06 -40.29
N LEU A 267 19.39 -1.79 -40.37
CA LEU A 267 19.13 -0.97 -41.57
C LEU A 267 19.68 -1.73 -42.76
N PRO A 268 18.90 -1.91 -43.85
CA PRO A 268 19.39 -2.57 -45.02
C PRO A 268 20.58 -1.75 -45.57
N ALA A 269 21.69 -2.44 -45.78
CA ALA A 269 22.89 -1.85 -46.38
C ALA A 269 22.50 -1.23 -47.72
N VAL A 270 22.64 0.10 -47.82
CA VAL A 270 22.48 0.81 -49.07
C VAL A 270 23.65 0.41 -49.97
N THR A 271 23.39 -0.49 -50.89
CA THR A 271 24.32 -0.85 -51.99
C THR A 271 24.48 0.36 -52.87
N ARG A 272 25.58 1.10 -52.69
CA ARG A 272 25.98 2.12 -53.66
C ARG A 272 26.42 1.41 -54.90
N THR A 273 25.61 1.49 -55.95
CA THR A 273 25.99 1.11 -57.32
C THR A 273 27.01 2.14 -57.82
N ALA A 274 28.26 1.71 -57.89
CA ALA A 274 29.31 2.48 -58.59
C ALA A 274 29.07 2.33 -60.10
N GLY A 275 28.86 3.44 -60.78
CA GLY A 275 28.77 3.44 -62.24
C GLY A 275 28.18 4.70 -62.82
N GLU A 276 28.93 5.78 -62.82
CA GLU A 276 28.73 6.77 -63.87
C GLU A 276 30.05 7.49 -64.15
N THR A 277 30.68 7.15 -65.28
CA THR A 277 31.85 7.79 -65.89
C THR A 277 31.50 9.17 -66.41
N PRO A 278 32.35 10.18 -66.23
CA PRO A 278 32.11 11.50 -66.86
C PRO A 278 32.40 11.46 -68.32
N ARG A 279 31.42 11.81 -69.14
CA ARG A 279 31.54 12.06 -70.57
C ARG A 279 32.17 13.44 -70.75
N THR A 280 33.37 13.49 -71.31
CA THR A 280 34.01 14.66 -71.92
C THR A 280 33.26 15.03 -73.22
N ALA A 281 32.83 16.25 -73.31
CA ALA A 281 32.39 16.88 -74.60
C ALA A 281 33.42 17.84 -75.14
N PRO A 282 33.48 18.04 -76.46
CA PRO A 282 34.51 18.81 -77.18
C PRO A 282 34.38 20.34 -76.98
#